data_013b0123b48b28b3417a8895483c6c98
#
_entry.id   013b0123b48b28b3417a8895483c6c98
#
_cell.length_a   1.000
_cell.length_b   1.000
_cell.length_c   1.000
_cell.angle_alpha   90.00
_cell.angle_beta   90.00
_cell.angle_gamma   90.00
#
_symmetry.space_group_name_H-M   'P 1'
#
loop_
_entity.id
_entity.type
_entity.pdbx_description
1 polymer ?
#
loop_
_entity_poly.entity_id
_entity_poly.type
_entity_poly.pdbx_seq_one_letter_code
_entity_poly.pdbx_strand_id
1 'polypeptide(L)'
;MKPILYKLICSLPVTLFAGTGTQVFGQEQRPNLVYIFPDQYRLNALSIWNDVAYRNVLNTVGDPVHTPNLDRLAKQSVIFNRACSTCPLSSPHRAMLMTC
;
A
#
# COMPACT_ATOMS: atom_id res chain seq x y z
N MET A 1 -31.36 50.38 27.64
CA MET A 1 -29.98 50.14 28.09
C MET A 1 -29.32 49.22 27.06
N LYS A 2 -28.78 49.76 26.21
CA LYS A 2 -27.58 50.20 25.47
C LYS A 2 -26.87 49.01 24.82
N PRO A 3 -27.02 48.82 23.49
CA PRO A 3 -26.22 47.85 22.72
C PRO A 3 -24.96 48.58 22.20
N ILE A 4 -24.02 48.90 23.08
CA ILE A 4 -22.77 49.55 22.68
C ILE A 4 -21.59 48.57 22.72
N LEU A 5 -21.75 47.42 23.37
CA LEU A 5 -20.61 46.55 23.67
C LEU A 5 -20.22 45.62 22.51
N TYR A 6 -21.10 45.38 21.55
CA TYR A 6 -20.68 44.46 20.46
C TYR A 6 -20.26 45.17 19.15
N LYS A 7 -20.36 46.46 19.07
CA LYS A 7 -19.75 47.24 17.98
C LYS A 7 -18.24 47.35 18.07
N LEU A 8 -17.65 47.07 19.27
CA LEU A 8 -16.20 47.17 19.45
C LEU A 8 -15.44 45.88 19.08
N ILE A 9 -16.16 44.77 18.88
CA ILE A 9 -15.53 43.50 18.59
C ILE A 9 -15.40 43.25 17.07
N CYS A 10 -16.17 43.98 16.25
CA CYS A 10 -16.13 43.87 14.79
C CYS A 10 -15.09 44.74 14.08
N SER A 11 -14.29 45.52 14.79
CA SER A 11 -13.28 46.40 14.20
C SER A 11 -11.83 45.96 14.48
N LEU A 12 -11.61 44.74 14.89
CA LEU A 12 -10.26 44.16 14.88
C LEU A 12 -9.89 43.86 13.42
N PRO A 13 -8.82 44.45 12.89
CA PRO A 13 -8.46 44.27 11.49
C PRO A 13 -8.06 42.82 11.28
N VAL A 14 -8.75 42.18 10.32
CA VAL A 14 -8.45 40.86 9.76
C VAL A 14 -7.05 40.79 9.08
N THR A 15 -6.25 41.85 9.22
CA THR A 15 -4.95 41.99 8.58
C THR A 15 -3.77 41.28 9.27
N LEU A 16 -3.98 40.56 10.40
CA LEU A 16 -2.86 39.92 11.11
C LEU A 16 -2.69 38.40 10.81
N PHE A 17 -3.41 37.87 9.81
CA PHE A 17 -3.25 36.45 9.41
C PHE A 17 -2.73 36.30 7.96
N ALA A 18 -2.16 37.35 7.38
CA ALA A 18 -1.44 37.29 6.11
C ALA A 18 0.07 37.14 6.39
N GLY A 19 0.43 36.10 7.11
CA GLY A 19 1.82 35.88 7.46
C GLY A 19 2.14 34.39 7.46
N THR A 20 2.99 34.01 6.51
CA THR A 20 3.69 32.73 6.41
C THR A 20 2.81 31.51 6.08
N GLY A 21 2.15 31.53 4.93
CA GLY A 21 1.92 30.29 4.22
C GLY A 21 3.29 29.71 3.86
N THR A 22 3.92 28.98 4.76
CA THR A 22 5.00 28.08 4.40
C THR A 22 4.38 27.09 3.42
N GLN A 23 4.60 27.31 2.14
CA GLN A 23 4.37 26.32 1.11
C GLN A 23 5.35 25.19 1.45
N VAL A 24 4.85 24.26 2.25
CA VAL A 24 5.50 22.96 2.37
C VAL A 24 5.30 22.29 1.02
N PHE A 25 6.19 22.60 0.08
CA PHE A 25 6.39 21.74 -1.08
C PHE A 25 6.89 20.41 -0.50
N GLY A 26 5.95 19.54 -0.14
CA GLY A 26 6.25 18.16 0.09
C GLY A 26 6.91 17.67 -1.17
N GLN A 27 8.22 17.51 -1.14
CA GLN A 27 8.95 16.84 -2.20
C GLN A 27 8.31 15.47 -2.30
N GLU A 28 7.53 15.25 -3.34
CA GLU A 28 6.86 13.99 -3.60
C GLU A 28 7.94 12.94 -3.83
N GLN A 29 8.37 12.31 -2.77
CA GLN A 29 9.33 11.21 -2.84
C GLN A 29 8.61 10.07 -3.55
N ARG A 30 8.87 9.94 -4.84
CA ARG A 30 8.37 8.81 -5.62
C ARG A 30 8.98 7.54 -5.02
N PRO A 31 8.16 6.58 -4.61
CA PRO A 31 8.68 5.34 -4.04
C PRO A 31 9.46 4.56 -5.11
N ASN A 32 10.51 3.89 -4.68
CA ASN A 32 11.16 2.90 -5.53
C ASN A 32 10.26 1.67 -5.65
N LEU A 33 10.03 1.24 -6.87
CA LEU A 33 9.26 0.02 -7.15
C LEU A 33 10.23 -1.12 -7.46
N VAL A 34 10.17 -2.19 -6.67
CA VAL A 34 10.89 -3.44 -6.93
C VAL A 34 9.88 -4.50 -7.27
N TYR A 35 9.92 -5.01 -8.50
CA TYR A 35 9.06 -6.07 -8.98
C TYR A 35 9.82 -7.39 -9.04
N ILE A 36 9.42 -8.36 -8.20
CA ILE A 36 10.03 -9.69 -8.13
C ILE A 36 9.06 -10.70 -8.77
N PHE A 37 9.47 -11.28 -9.87
CA PHE A 37 8.65 -12.21 -10.64
C PHE A 37 9.38 -13.56 -10.79
N PRO A 38 9.17 -14.51 -9.86
CA PRO A 38 9.77 -15.84 -9.94
C PRO A 38 9.13 -16.65 -11.08
N ASP A 39 9.90 -17.55 -11.67
CA ASP A 39 9.40 -18.46 -12.69
C ASP A 39 8.85 -19.73 -12.04
N GLN A 40 7.71 -20.23 -12.56
CA GLN A 40 7.05 -21.47 -12.14
C GLN A 40 6.83 -21.61 -10.62
N TYR A 41 6.70 -20.49 -9.91
CA TYR A 41 6.50 -20.50 -8.47
C TYR A 41 5.04 -20.83 -8.13
N ARG A 42 4.82 -21.93 -7.43
CA ARG A 42 3.47 -22.37 -7.06
C ARG A 42 2.94 -21.56 -5.87
N LEU A 43 1.64 -21.28 -5.89
CA LEU A 43 0.97 -20.57 -4.79
C LEU A 43 1.22 -21.25 -3.43
N ASN A 44 1.17 -22.58 -3.38
CA ASN A 44 1.33 -23.34 -2.15
C ASN A 44 2.79 -23.41 -1.64
N ALA A 45 3.76 -22.99 -2.44
CA ALA A 45 5.18 -23.04 -2.08
C ALA A 45 5.65 -21.89 -1.17
N LEU A 46 4.80 -21.47 -0.25
CA LEU A 46 5.09 -20.48 0.79
C LEU A 46 4.72 -21.06 2.16
N SER A 47 5.65 -21.04 3.11
CA SER A 47 5.40 -21.58 4.45
C SER A 47 4.35 -20.79 5.24
N ILE A 48 4.05 -19.55 4.87
CA ILE A 48 3.02 -18.75 5.52
C ILE A 48 1.63 -19.40 5.48
N TRP A 49 1.33 -20.21 4.44
CA TRP A 49 0.05 -20.90 4.34
C TRP A 49 -0.13 -22.04 5.37
N ASN A 50 0.93 -22.44 6.03
CA ASN A 50 0.90 -23.39 7.15
C ASN A 50 0.76 -22.68 8.51
N ASP A 51 0.87 -21.35 8.56
CA ASP A 51 0.65 -20.55 9.76
C ASP A 51 -0.85 -20.55 10.11
N VAL A 52 -1.17 -20.68 11.39
CA VAL A 52 -2.55 -20.74 11.93
C VAL A 52 -3.41 -19.54 11.46
N ALA A 53 -2.81 -18.37 11.33
CA ALA A 53 -3.50 -17.16 10.91
C ALA A 53 -3.90 -17.16 9.42
N TYR A 54 -3.20 -17.92 8.57
CA TYR A 54 -3.35 -17.85 7.10
C TYR A 54 -3.82 -19.17 6.46
N ARG A 55 -3.72 -20.31 7.13
CA ARG A 55 -4.03 -21.62 6.55
C ARG A 55 -5.45 -21.78 6.00
N ASN A 56 -6.41 -21.01 6.52
CA ASN A 56 -7.81 -21.07 6.07
C ASN A 56 -8.09 -20.17 4.86
N VAL A 57 -7.11 -19.40 4.42
CA VAL A 57 -7.30 -18.42 3.33
C VAL A 57 -7.36 -19.08 1.96
N LEU A 58 -6.64 -20.18 1.76
CA LEU A 58 -6.51 -20.85 0.48
C LEU A 58 -7.40 -22.08 0.31
N ASN A 59 -8.07 -22.60 1.30
CA ASN A 59 -8.75 -23.92 1.26
C ASN A 59 -7.85 -25.08 0.79
N THR A 60 -6.54 -24.91 0.86
CA THR A 60 -5.55 -25.95 0.51
C THR A 60 -4.46 -25.98 1.57
N VAL A 61 -3.76 -27.11 1.64
CA VAL A 61 -2.59 -27.26 2.52
C VAL A 61 -1.38 -26.66 1.80
N GLY A 62 -0.61 -25.83 2.48
CA GLY A 62 0.69 -25.34 1.99
C GLY A 62 1.69 -26.50 1.84
N ASP A 63 2.60 -26.36 0.91
CA ASP A 63 3.71 -27.32 0.75
C ASP A 63 4.59 -27.34 2.02
N PRO A 64 5.28 -28.44 2.33
CA PRO A 64 6.22 -28.52 3.44
C PRO A 64 7.54 -27.81 3.10
N VAL A 65 7.47 -26.50 2.93
CA VAL A 65 8.62 -25.65 2.57
C VAL A 65 8.93 -24.67 3.70
N HIS A 66 10.13 -24.11 3.69
CA HIS A 66 10.57 -23.13 4.67
C HIS A 66 10.98 -21.83 3.97
N THR A 67 10.17 -20.78 4.11
CA THR A 67 10.37 -19.49 3.43
C THR A 67 10.35 -18.28 4.42
N PRO A 68 11.24 -18.24 5.43
CA PRO A 68 11.13 -17.32 6.56
C PRO A 68 11.21 -15.84 6.16
N ASN A 69 11.96 -15.53 5.11
CA ASN A 69 12.07 -14.15 4.63
C ASN A 69 10.79 -13.68 3.91
N LEU A 70 10.17 -14.57 3.11
CA LEU A 70 8.90 -14.29 2.46
C LEU A 70 7.76 -14.23 3.47
N ASP A 71 7.78 -15.09 4.48
CA ASP A 71 6.78 -15.07 5.56
C ASP A 71 6.86 -13.76 6.37
N ARG A 72 8.07 -13.28 6.65
CA ARG A 72 8.26 -11.99 7.32
C ARG A 72 7.74 -10.84 6.46
N LEU A 73 8.04 -10.83 5.17
CA LEU A 73 7.53 -9.84 4.23
C LEU A 73 6.01 -9.89 4.15
N ALA A 74 5.43 -11.09 4.03
CA ALA A 74 4.00 -11.29 3.95
C ALA A 74 3.24 -10.76 5.18
N LYS A 75 3.79 -10.92 6.38
CA LYS A 75 3.22 -10.39 7.64
C LYS A 75 3.23 -8.86 7.74
N GLN A 76 4.02 -8.18 6.92
CA GLN A 76 4.16 -6.73 6.89
C GLN A 76 3.55 -6.09 5.62
N SER A 77 2.90 -6.88 4.76
CA SER A 77 2.42 -6.45 3.46
C SER A 77 0.97 -6.88 3.21
N VAL A 78 0.41 -6.43 2.09
CA VAL A 78 -0.88 -6.91 1.60
C VAL A 78 -0.67 -8.18 0.79
N ILE A 79 -1.41 -9.23 1.11
CA ILE A 79 -1.36 -10.53 0.41
C ILE A 79 -2.59 -10.65 -0.50
N PHE A 80 -2.37 -10.79 -1.80
CA PHE A 80 -3.41 -11.07 -2.79
C PHE A 80 -3.45 -12.58 -3.04
N ASN A 81 -4.37 -13.29 -2.40
CA ASN A 81 -4.49 -14.73 -2.50
C ASN A 81 -5.24 -15.23 -3.75
N ARG A 82 -5.87 -14.33 -4.49
CA ARG A 82 -6.66 -14.63 -5.71
C ARG A 82 -6.28 -13.74 -6.90
N ALA A 83 -5.01 -13.38 -7.00
CA ALA A 83 -4.53 -12.66 -8.18
C ALA A 83 -4.50 -13.60 -9.38
N CYS A 84 -5.15 -13.21 -10.48
CA CYS A 84 -5.23 -13.99 -11.70
C CYS A 84 -4.47 -13.29 -12.83
N SER A 85 -3.71 -14.06 -13.61
CA SER A 85 -3.11 -13.57 -14.83
C SER A 85 -4.10 -13.66 -15.99
N THR A 86 -4.08 -12.68 -16.89
CA THR A 86 -4.86 -12.70 -18.14
C THR A 86 -4.33 -13.76 -19.12
N CYS A 87 -3.03 -14.10 -19.03
CA CYS A 87 -2.41 -15.16 -19.81
C CYS A 87 -1.53 -16.02 -18.90
N PRO A 88 -1.92 -17.27 -18.59
CA PRO A 88 -1.19 -18.12 -17.62
C PRO A 88 0.03 -18.82 -18.22
N LEU A 89 0.52 -18.38 -19.38
CA LEU A 89 1.72 -18.87 -20.02
C LEU A 89 2.89 -17.91 -19.78
N SER A 90 4.06 -18.44 -19.45
CA SER A 90 5.23 -17.67 -19.04
C SER A 90 5.66 -16.63 -20.09
N SER A 91 5.89 -17.02 -21.33
CA SER A 91 6.40 -16.12 -22.38
C SER A 91 5.42 -14.99 -22.72
N PRO A 92 4.12 -15.24 -23.00
CA PRO A 92 3.18 -14.17 -23.28
C PRO A 92 2.98 -13.23 -22.10
N HIS A 93 2.90 -13.77 -20.88
CA HIS A 93 2.75 -12.93 -19.67
C HIS A 93 3.94 -12.02 -19.45
N ARG A 94 5.16 -12.53 -19.62
CA ARG A 94 6.39 -11.73 -19.51
C ARG A 94 6.47 -10.66 -20.59
N ALA A 95 6.07 -10.99 -21.83
CA ALA A 95 6.01 -10.03 -22.91
C ALA A 95 5.03 -8.89 -22.60
N MET A 96 3.82 -9.21 -22.14
CA MET A 96 2.84 -8.20 -21.71
C MET A 96 3.38 -7.30 -20.60
N LEU A 97 4.08 -7.85 -19.61
CA LEU A 97 4.65 -7.09 -18.52
C LEU A 97 5.73 -6.09 -18.97
N MET A 98 6.47 -6.43 -20.04
CA MET A 98 7.58 -5.62 -20.55
C MET A 98 7.15 -4.61 -21.62
N THR A 99 5.97 -4.75 -22.19
CA THR A 99 5.51 -3.95 -23.34
C THR A 99 4.30 -3.06 -23.05
N CYS A 100 3.70 -3.16 -21.86
CA CYS A 100 2.58 -2.29 -21.44
C CYS A 100 2.99 -0.87 -21.12
#